data_a95f2c21f0365f76329d58f0cd5ca2a0
#
_entry.id   a95f2c21f0365f76329d58f0cd5ca2a0
#
_cell.length_a   1.000
_cell.length_b   1.000
_cell.length_c   1.000
_cell.angle_alpha   90.00
_cell.angle_beta   90.00
_cell.angle_gamma   90.00
#
_symmetry.space_group_name_H-M   'P 1'
#
loop_
_entity.id
_entity.type
_entity.pdbx_description
1 polymer ?
#
loop_
_entity_poly.entity_id
_entity_poly.type
_entity_poly.pdbx_seq_one_letter_code
_entity_poly.pdbx_strand_id
1 'polypeptide(L)'
;VNVVRDWVPPLFLVALFLAAWQVAASTGFLAETLGLDPLLVPSPSEVAAVLWEDRQILAENALVTLIEVVAGFALALVVGVAAAVGFHLFEPLRRAAYPLAVASQTIPVIVIAPILVVWFGYGIGPKLAIIALICFFPIAVNTLDGLRSVDRDLIGMMRSLDANRRRILTSVELPSALPNLFSGAKIAVAVAVIGAVFGEWVGASEGLGYLILQDNAQLLTDRLFAAVFLLSVMAMLLFGAISLIEKFTIRWR
;
A
#
# COMPACT_ATOMS: atom_id res chain seq x y z
N VAL A 1 -17.99 11.98 -22.02
CA VAL A 1 -17.13 10.81 -21.78
C VAL A 1 -18.03 9.65 -21.44
N ASN A 2 -18.11 8.63 -22.32
CA ASN A 2 -18.93 7.43 -22.12
C ASN A 2 -18.22 6.52 -21.10
N VAL A 3 -18.45 6.75 -19.83
CA VAL A 3 -17.87 5.95 -18.71
C VAL A 3 -18.06 4.45 -18.93
N VAL A 4 -19.21 4.03 -19.47
CA VAL A 4 -19.49 2.62 -19.76
C VAL A 4 -18.51 2.04 -20.80
N ARG A 5 -18.16 2.81 -21.84
CA ARG A 5 -17.26 2.35 -22.91
C ARG A 5 -15.81 2.17 -22.45
N ASP A 6 -15.39 2.95 -21.46
CA ASP A 6 -14.02 2.91 -20.94
C ASP A 6 -13.81 1.74 -19.96
N TRP A 7 -14.88 1.24 -19.31
CA TRP A 7 -14.81 0.12 -18.38
C TRP A 7 -15.03 -1.26 -19.03
N VAL A 8 -15.62 -1.32 -20.23
CA VAL A 8 -15.89 -2.59 -20.93
C VAL A 8 -14.59 -3.38 -21.24
N PRO A 9 -13.51 -2.80 -21.81
CA PRO A 9 -12.31 -3.56 -22.11
C PRO A 9 -11.63 -4.18 -20.87
N PRO A 10 -11.37 -3.43 -19.76
CA PRO A 10 -10.76 -4.02 -18.59
C PRO A 10 -11.64 -5.10 -17.92
N LEU A 11 -12.96 -4.90 -17.85
CA LEU A 11 -13.88 -5.92 -17.32
C LEU A 11 -13.91 -7.18 -18.17
N PHE A 12 -13.87 -7.03 -19.51
CA PHE A 12 -13.81 -8.16 -20.42
C PHE A 12 -12.51 -8.96 -20.22
N LEU A 13 -11.36 -8.30 -20.08
CA LEU A 13 -10.09 -8.97 -19.83
C LEU A 13 -10.07 -9.71 -18.49
N VAL A 14 -10.62 -9.12 -17.43
CA VAL A 14 -10.75 -9.79 -16.12
C VAL A 14 -11.67 -11.00 -16.22
N ALA A 15 -12.82 -10.86 -16.88
CA ALA A 15 -13.76 -11.97 -17.07
C ALA A 15 -13.13 -13.10 -17.90
N LEU A 16 -12.41 -12.76 -18.96
CA LEU A 16 -11.69 -13.73 -19.80
C LEU A 16 -10.61 -14.46 -19.00
N PHE A 17 -9.84 -13.73 -18.19
CA PHE A 17 -8.81 -14.32 -17.32
C PHE A 17 -9.44 -15.27 -16.30
N LEU A 18 -10.51 -14.86 -15.60
CA LEU A 18 -11.20 -15.71 -14.64
C LEU A 18 -11.81 -16.95 -15.29
N ALA A 19 -12.40 -16.82 -16.50
CA ALA A 19 -12.92 -17.94 -17.24
C ALA A 19 -11.82 -18.92 -17.67
N ALA A 20 -10.70 -18.41 -18.17
CA ALA A 20 -9.55 -19.23 -18.53
C ALA A 20 -8.97 -19.96 -17.31
N TRP A 21 -8.81 -19.26 -16.17
CA TRP A 21 -8.37 -19.88 -14.92
C TRP A 21 -9.37 -20.95 -14.44
N GLN A 22 -10.68 -20.64 -14.45
CA GLN A 22 -11.72 -21.61 -14.06
C GLN A 22 -11.62 -22.90 -14.89
N VAL A 23 -11.56 -22.78 -16.21
CA VAL A 23 -11.46 -23.94 -17.09
C VAL A 23 -10.16 -24.71 -16.87
N ALA A 24 -9.04 -24.00 -16.79
CA ALA A 24 -7.73 -24.63 -16.66
C ALA A 24 -7.52 -25.32 -15.30
N ALA A 25 -8.10 -24.78 -14.21
CA ALA A 25 -8.08 -25.44 -12.91
C ALA A 25 -9.05 -26.62 -12.83
N SER A 26 -10.32 -26.44 -13.26
CA SER A 26 -11.34 -27.48 -13.18
C SER A 26 -11.07 -28.69 -14.08
N THR A 27 -10.34 -28.50 -15.19
CA THR A 27 -9.93 -29.61 -16.10
C THR A 27 -8.66 -30.33 -15.65
N GLY A 28 -7.98 -29.84 -14.59
CA GLY A 28 -6.67 -30.34 -14.15
C GLY A 28 -5.51 -29.95 -15.08
N PHE A 29 -5.76 -29.21 -16.16
CA PHE A 29 -4.73 -28.80 -17.12
C PHE A 29 -3.57 -28.03 -16.47
N LEU A 30 -3.88 -27.13 -15.54
CA LEU A 30 -2.85 -26.39 -14.80
C LEU A 30 -2.01 -27.32 -13.91
N ALA A 31 -2.65 -28.22 -13.19
CA ALA A 31 -1.98 -29.16 -12.31
C ALA A 31 -1.06 -30.11 -13.12
N GLU A 32 -1.55 -30.68 -14.20
CA GLU A 32 -0.73 -31.53 -15.09
C GLU A 32 0.43 -30.77 -15.72
N THR A 33 0.19 -29.55 -16.24
CA THR A 33 1.23 -28.76 -16.91
C THR A 33 2.34 -28.33 -15.94
N LEU A 34 1.99 -28.03 -14.68
CA LEU A 34 2.93 -27.61 -13.63
C LEU A 34 3.52 -28.81 -12.87
N GLY A 35 3.00 -30.02 -13.07
CA GLY A 35 3.41 -31.21 -12.32
C GLY A 35 3.02 -31.14 -10.84
N LEU A 36 1.90 -30.48 -10.53
CA LEU A 36 1.38 -30.25 -9.19
C LEU A 36 0.19 -31.16 -8.89
N ASP A 37 -0.07 -31.37 -7.60
CA ASP A 37 -1.34 -31.98 -7.17
C ASP A 37 -2.51 -31.02 -7.50
N PRO A 38 -3.65 -31.51 -8.06
CA PRO A 38 -4.82 -30.69 -8.31
C PRO A 38 -5.33 -29.89 -7.10
N LEU A 39 -5.15 -30.40 -5.90
CA LEU A 39 -5.49 -29.71 -4.64
C LEU A 39 -4.69 -28.41 -4.41
N LEU A 40 -3.55 -28.25 -5.08
CA LEU A 40 -2.72 -27.05 -4.95
C LEU A 40 -3.10 -25.92 -5.89
N VAL A 41 -4.05 -26.15 -6.81
CA VAL A 41 -4.45 -25.20 -7.85
C VAL A 41 -5.96 -25.01 -7.83
N PRO A 42 -6.50 -24.27 -6.83
CA PRO A 42 -7.94 -24.09 -6.70
C PRO A 42 -8.52 -23.30 -7.87
N SER A 43 -9.74 -23.63 -8.22
CA SER A 43 -10.52 -22.87 -9.20
C SER A 43 -11.16 -21.62 -8.56
N PRO A 44 -11.48 -20.58 -9.36
CA PRO A 44 -12.21 -19.41 -8.86
C PRO A 44 -13.53 -19.74 -8.15
N SER A 45 -14.23 -20.81 -8.57
CA SER A 45 -15.47 -21.24 -7.92
C SER A 45 -15.22 -21.84 -6.53
N GLU A 46 -14.15 -22.60 -6.32
CA GLU A 46 -13.75 -23.12 -5.00
C GLU A 46 -13.32 -21.98 -4.07
N VAL A 47 -12.52 -21.04 -4.56
CA VAL A 47 -12.16 -19.84 -3.81
C VAL A 47 -13.41 -19.04 -3.39
N ALA A 48 -14.39 -18.89 -4.31
CA ALA A 48 -15.64 -18.20 -4.00
C ALA A 48 -16.51 -18.95 -2.97
N ALA A 49 -16.52 -20.27 -2.99
CA ALA A 49 -17.20 -21.09 -1.99
C ALA A 49 -16.59 -20.89 -0.61
N VAL A 50 -15.26 -20.97 -0.49
CA VAL A 50 -14.54 -20.76 0.78
C VAL A 50 -14.68 -19.32 1.30
N LEU A 51 -14.73 -18.30 0.42
CA LEU A 51 -15.02 -16.92 0.82
C LEU A 51 -16.38 -16.81 1.54
N TRP A 52 -17.33 -17.65 1.21
CA TRP A 52 -18.63 -17.68 1.87
C TRP A 52 -18.65 -18.58 3.11
N GLU A 53 -18.09 -19.79 3.03
CA GLU A 53 -18.07 -20.78 4.10
C GLU A 53 -17.24 -20.29 5.30
N ASP A 54 -16.03 -19.80 5.04
CA ASP A 54 -15.08 -19.33 6.02
C ASP A 54 -15.14 -17.80 6.25
N ARG A 55 -16.25 -17.16 5.85
CA ARG A 55 -16.40 -15.69 5.90
C ARG A 55 -16.12 -15.08 7.27
N GLN A 56 -16.40 -15.81 8.36
CA GLN A 56 -16.17 -15.28 9.70
C GLN A 56 -14.69 -15.18 10.01
N ILE A 57 -13.93 -16.26 9.85
CA ILE A 57 -12.48 -16.27 10.09
C ILE A 57 -11.75 -15.33 9.16
N LEU A 58 -12.17 -15.26 7.89
CA LEU A 58 -11.61 -14.34 6.89
C LEU A 58 -11.88 -12.88 7.25
N ALA A 59 -13.10 -12.55 7.70
CA ALA A 59 -13.47 -11.18 8.08
C ALA A 59 -12.76 -10.72 9.36
N GLU A 60 -12.64 -11.59 10.38
CA GLU A 60 -11.92 -11.30 11.62
C GLU A 60 -10.45 -10.98 11.31
N ASN A 61 -9.77 -11.82 10.53
CA ASN A 61 -8.38 -11.60 10.14
C ASN A 61 -8.22 -10.40 9.19
N ALA A 62 -9.17 -10.17 8.27
CA ALA A 62 -9.16 -8.99 7.40
C ALA A 62 -9.27 -7.68 8.18
N LEU A 63 -10.07 -7.66 9.26
CA LEU A 63 -10.19 -6.48 10.12
C LEU A 63 -8.89 -6.18 10.85
N VAL A 64 -8.19 -7.19 11.35
CA VAL A 64 -6.88 -7.04 12.01
C VAL A 64 -5.88 -6.42 11.03
N THR A 65 -5.72 -7.03 9.85
CA THR A 65 -4.82 -6.52 8.81
C THR A 65 -5.19 -5.11 8.37
N LEU A 66 -6.48 -4.80 8.22
CA LEU A 66 -6.96 -3.46 7.85
C LEU A 66 -6.57 -2.41 8.89
N ILE A 67 -6.73 -2.70 10.17
CA ILE A 67 -6.34 -1.79 11.26
C ILE A 67 -4.83 -1.53 11.22
N GLU A 68 -4.04 -2.56 11.03
CA GLU A 68 -2.58 -2.46 10.95
C GLU A 68 -2.15 -1.62 9.74
N VAL A 69 -2.73 -1.90 8.57
CA VAL A 69 -2.45 -1.14 7.33
C VAL A 69 -2.79 0.34 7.49
N VAL A 70 -3.99 0.65 7.99
CA VAL A 70 -4.45 2.04 8.16
C VAL A 70 -3.60 2.77 9.19
N ALA A 71 -3.31 2.16 10.33
CA ALA A 71 -2.50 2.77 11.38
C ALA A 71 -1.04 2.98 10.94
N GLY A 72 -0.42 1.97 10.33
CA GLY A 72 0.95 2.05 9.82
C GLY A 72 1.09 3.05 8.67
N PHE A 73 0.12 3.08 7.75
CA PHE A 73 0.06 4.08 6.68
C PHE A 73 -0.12 5.51 7.24
N ALA A 74 -1.00 5.71 8.23
CA ALA A 74 -1.19 7.01 8.86
C ALA A 74 0.10 7.50 9.54
N LEU A 75 0.81 6.61 10.23
CA LEU A 75 2.13 6.91 10.81
C LEU A 75 3.13 7.31 9.71
N ALA A 76 3.20 6.53 8.61
CA ALA A 76 4.07 6.84 7.47
C ALA A 76 3.73 8.18 6.83
N LEU A 77 2.44 8.51 6.71
CA LEU A 77 1.98 9.77 6.14
C LEU A 77 2.47 10.97 6.98
N VAL A 78 2.29 10.90 8.29
CA VAL A 78 2.73 11.97 9.20
C VAL A 78 4.26 12.13 9.15
N VAL A 79 5.00 11.03 9.31
CA VAL A 79 6.48 11.06 9.34
C VAL A 79 7.04 11.42 7.97
N GLY A 80 6.49 10.89 6.88
CA GLY A 80 6.93 11.15 5.51
C GLY A 80 6.72 12.60 5.09
N VAL A 81 5.55 13.17 5.38
CA VAL A 81 5.27 14.60 5.11
C VAL A 81 6.15 15.50 5.97
N ALA A 82 6.30 15.19 7.26
CA ALA A 82 7.19 15.96 8.15
C ALA A 82 8.65 15.94 7.66
N ALA A 83 9.13 14.78 7.23
CA ALA A 83 10.47 14.63 6.65
C ALA A 83 10.61 15.43 5.34
N ALA A 84 9.63 15.36 4.43
CA ALA A 84 9.63 16.13 3.18
C ALA A 84 9.71 17.64 3.43
N VAL A 85 8.90 18.14 4.36
CA VAL A 85 8.93 19.56 4.76
C VAL A 85 10.28 19.90 5.42
N GLY A 86 10.80 19.05 6.28
CA GLY A 86 12.12 19.22 6.89
C GLY A 86 13.23 19.29 5.84
N PHE A 87 13.24 18.38 4.87
CA PHE A 87 14.19 18.35 3.74
C PHE A 87 14.06 19.58 2.82
N HIS A 88 12.83 20.08 2.67
CA HIS A 88 12.58 21.28 1.87
C HIS A 88 13.09 22.57 2.57
N LEU A 89 12.89 22.67 3.86
CA LEU A 89 13.29 23.85 4.64
C LEU A 89 14.78 23.89 5.01
N PHE A 90 15.41 22.73 5.21
CA PHE A 90 16.78 22.60 5.70
C PHE A 90 17.65 21.81 4.71
N GLU A 91 18.34 22.53 3.83
CA GLU A 91 19.23 21.93 2.81
C GLU A 91 20.31 21.00 3.40
N PRO A 92 20.98 21.34 4.53
CA PRO A 92 21.95 20.41 5.13
C PRO A 92 21.31 19.08 5.57
N LEU A 93 20.09 19.13 6.12
CA LEU A 93 19.35 17.93 6.52
C LEU A 93 19.02 17.06 5.30
N ARG A 94 18.59 17.69 4.20
CA ARG A 94 18.33 17.00 2.96
C ARG A 94 19.58 16.31 2.41
N ARG A 95 20.69 17.02 2.33
CA ARG A 95 21.97 16.45 1.83
C ARG A 95 22.43 15.26 2.64
N ALA A 96 22.22 15.27 3.94
CA ALA A 96 22.63 14.19 4.84
C ALA A 96 21.62 13.01 4.83
N ALA A 97 20.32 13.28 4.97
CA ALA A 97 19.32 12.26 5.23
C ALA A 97 18.65 11.69 3.97
N TYR A 98 18.56 12.46 2.87
CA TYR A 98 17.93 11.96 1.64
C TYR A 98 18.64 10.74 1.03
N PRO A 99 20.00 10.69 0.95
CA PRO A 99 20.68 9.48 0.49
C PRO A 99 20.43 8.27 1.40
N LEU A 100 20.26 8.47 2.72
CA LEU A 100 19.92 7.39 3.65
C LEU A 100 18.50 6.89 3.43
N ALA A 101 17.56 7.81 3.15
CA ALA A 101 16.18 7.44 2.80
C ALA A 101 16.13 6.62 1.49
N VAL A 102 16.94 6.95 0.49
CA VAL A 102 17.08 6.14 -0.73
C VAL A 102 17.70 4.78 -0.41
N ALA A 103 18.79 4.75 0.35
CA ALA A 103 19.46 3.52 0.75
C ALA A 103 18.55 2.58 1.54
N SER A 104 17.61 3.10 2.35
CA SER A 104 16.66 2.27 3.10
C SER A 104 15.79 1.39 2.19
N GLN A 105 15.56 1.78 0.94
CA GLN A 105 14.78 0.99 -0.02
C GLN A 105 15.54 -0.22 -0.58
N THR A 106 16.86 -0.24 -0.43
CA THR A 106 17.67 -1.38 -0.90
C THR A 106 17.66 -2.55 0.09
N ILE A 107 17.24 -2.31 1.32
CA ILE A 107 17.21 -3.35 2.36
C ILE A 107 15.88 -4.12 2.23
N PRO A 108 15.93 -5.45 2.01
CA PRO A 108 14.70 -6.25 1.96
C PRO A 108 13.95 -6.19 3.28
N VAL A 109 12.71 -5.72 3.24
CA VAL A 109 11.90 -5.53 4.46
C VAL A 109 11.72 -6.82 5.25
N ILE A 110 11.61 -7.95 4.57
CA ILE A 110 11.48 -9.27 5.21
C ILE A 110 12.66 -9.60 6.14
N VAL A 111 13.84 -9.02 5.88
CA VAL A 111 15.04 -9.20 6.72
C VAL A 111 14.97 -8.29 7.96
N ILE A 112 14.34 -7.13 7.85
CA ILE A 112 14.21 -6.18 8.97
C ILE A 112 13.12 -6.64 9.95
N ALA A 113 12.07 -7.31 9.47
CA ALA A 113 10.92 -7.69 10.27
C ALA A 113 11.27 -8.45 11.57
N PRO A 114 12.13 -9.50 11.56
CA PRO A 114 12.56 -10.17 12.78
C PRO A 114 13.30 -9.26 13.76
N ILE A 115 14.10 -8.33 13.26
CA ILE A 115 14.86 -7.38 14.09
C ILE A 115 13.91 -6.45 14.82
N LEU A 116 12.87 -5.96 14.13
CA LEU A 116 11.87 -5.11 14.77
C LEU A 116 11.07 -5.84 15.84
N VAL A 117 10.77 -7.13 15.63
CA VAL A 117 10.13 -7.95 16.68
C VAL A 117 11.03 -8.13 17.90
N VAL A 118 12.34 -8.31 17.71
CA VAL A 118 13.30 -8.37 18.82
C VAL A 118 13.37 -7.05 19.59
N TRP A 119 13.29 -5.91 18.91
CA TRP A 119 13.39 -4.59 19.55
C TRP A 119 12.09 -4.12 20.21
N PHE A 120 10.96 -4.34 19.55
CA PHE A 120 9.65 -3.84 20.01
C PHE A 120 8.78 -4.90 20.69
N GLY A 121 9.25 -6.16 20.71
CA GLY A 121 8.45 -7.30 21.20
C GLY A 121 7.37 -7.73 20.20
N TYR A 122 6.57 -8.69 20.59
CA TYR A 122 5.40 -9.14 19.83
C TYR A 122 4.26 -8.14 19.95
N GLY A 123 3.41 -8.06 18.93
CA GLY A 123 2.22 -7.21 18.91
C GLY A 123 2.15 -6.28 17.71
N ILE A 124 1.40 -5.19 17.84
CA ILE A 124 1.13 -4.27 16.73
C ILE A 124 2.35 -3.37 16.40
N GLY A 125 3.22 -3.07 17.37
CA GLY A 125 4.33 -2.13 17.23
C GLY A 125 5.26 -2.44 16.05
N PRO A 126 5.91 -3.63 16.00
CA PRO A 126 6.78 -4.00 14.88
C PRO A 126 6.05 -3.97 13.52
N LYS A 127 4.79 -4.36 13.47
CA LYS A 127 3.98 -4.35 12.25
C LYS A 127 3.77 -2.94 11.72
N LEU A 128 3.38 -1.99 12.60
CA LEU A 128 3.27 -0.57 12.25
C LEU A 128 4.60 0.01 11.78
N ALA A 129 5.72 -0.37 12.42
CA ALA A 129 7.05 0.08 12.02
C ALA A 129 7.43 -0.43 10.62
N ILE A 130 7.13 -1.69 10.30
CA ILE A 130 7.36 -2.28 8.98
C ILE A 130 6.56 -1.53 7.91
N ILE A 131 5.25 -1.36 8.13
CA ILE A 131 4.37 -0.66 7.20
C ILE A 131 4.86 0.78 7.02
N ALA A 132 5.16 1.47 8.13
CA ALA A 132 5.64 2.84 8.08
C ALA A 132 6.96 2.98 7.31
N LEU A 133 7.90 2.05 7.48
CA LEU A 133 9.18 2.05 6.78
C LEU A 133 9.01 1.91 5.26
N ILE A 134 8.13 0.99 4.81
CA ILE A 134 7.86 0.78 3.37
C ILE A 134 7.17 2.00 2.77
N CYS A 135 6.18 2.55 3.47
CA CYS A 135 5.35 3.65 2.99
C CYS A 135 6.04 5.02 3.09
N PHE A 136 7.05 5.16 3.96
CA PHE A 136 7.74 6.42 4.20
C PHE A 136 8.34 7.02 2.93
N PHE A 137 9.09 6.23 2.18
CA PHE A 137 9.86 6.72 1.04
C PHE A 137 8.96 7.30 -0.08
N PRO A 138 7.96 6.56 -0.62
CA PRO A 138 7.10 7.10 -1.65
C PRO A 138 6.36 8.37 -1.20
N ILE A 139 5.96 8.47 0.06
CA ILE A 139 5.32 9.67 0.60
C ILE A 139 6.32 10.83 0.69
N ALA A 140 7.48 10.60 1.31
CA ALA A 140 8.47 11.65 1.55
C ALA A 140 9.03 12.22 0.23
N VAL A 141 9.39 11.35 -0.71
CA VAL A 141 10.00 11.77 -1.98
C VAL A 141 8.99 12.51 -2.85
N ASN A 142 7.80 11.93 -3.08
CA ASN A 142 6.79 12.62 -3.91
C ASN A 142 6.36 13.96 -3.30
N THR A 143 6.22 14.03 -1.97
CA THR A 143 5.88 15.29 -1.31
C THR A 143 7.01 16.32 -1.47
N LEU A 144 8.27 15.91 -1.30
CA LEU A 144 9.43 16.79 -1.50
C LEU A 144 9.51 17.31 -2.93
N ASP A 145 9.29 16.44 -3.92
CA ASP A 145 9.28 16.81 -5.33
C ASP A 145 8.15 17.80 -5.62
N GLY A 146 6.97 17.60 -5.05
CA GLY A 146 5.86 18.54 -5.13
C GLY A 146 6.18 19.91 -4.52
N LEU A 147 6.82 19.95 -3.34
CA LEU A 147 7.24 21.21 -2.70
C LEU A 147 8.28 21.97 -3.54
N ARG A 148 9.10 21.27 -4.31
CA ARG A 148 10.17 21.85 -5.13
C ARG A 148 9.74 22.19 -6.56
N SER A 149 8.60 21.70 -6.99
CA SER A 149 8.06 21.95 -8.34
C SER A 149 7.38 23.32 -8.49
N VAL A 150 7.24 24.06 -7.40
CA VAL A 150 6.61 25.38 -7.41
C VAL A 150 7.44 26.37 -8.21
N ASP A 151 6.76 27.16 -9.04
CA ASP A 151 7.37 28.19 -9.87
C ASP A 151 8.13 29.22 -9.00
N ARG A 152 9.38 29.46 -9.36
CA ARG A 152 10.25 30.41 -8.68
C ARG A 152 9.77 31.85 -8.79
N ASP A 153 9.11 32.19 -9.91
CA ASP A 153 8.58 33.54 -10.14
C ASP A 153 7.40 33.82 -9.19
N LEU A 154 6.57 32.79 -8.94
CA LEU A 154 5.50 32.90 -7.94
C LEU A 154 6.07 33.10 -6.52
N ILE A 155 7.13 32.40 -6.18
CA ILE A 155 7.83 32.58 -4.90
C ILE A 155 8.46 33.99 -4.81
N GLY A 156 9.05 34.48 -5.93
CA GLY A 156 9.60 35.83 -6.05
C GLY A 156 8.53 36.90 -5.84
N MET A 157 7.37 36.74 -6.47
CA MET A 157 6.22 37.64 -6.31
C MET A 157 5.74 37.68 -4.85
N MET A 158 5.60 36.53 -4.19
CA MET A 158 5.21 36.47 -2.78
C MET A 158 6.20 37.21 -1.86
N ARG A 159 7.50 37.10 -2.16
CA ARG A 159 8.55 37.84 -1.41
C ARG A 159 8.46 39.36 -1.63
N SER A 160 8.13 39.79 -2.85
CA SER A 160 7.92 41.21 -3.16
C SER A 160 6.69 41.80 -2.43
N LEU A 161 5.77 40.95 -1.97
CA LEU A 161 4.63 41.29 -1.12
C LEU A 161 4.92 41.09 0.37
N ASP A 162 6.20 41.08 0.78
CA ASP A 162 6.66 40.87 2.17
C ASP A 162 6.15 39.57 2.83
N ALA A 163 5.85 38.54 2.02
CA ALA A 163 5.46 37.25 2.57
C ALA A 163 6.68 36.54 3.21
N ASN A 164 6.53 36.20 4.48
CA ASN A 164 7.55 35.43 5.21
C ASN A 164 7.59 33.97 4.74
N ARG A 165 8.65 33.26 5.07
CA ARG A 165 8.89 31.85 4.65
C ARG A 165 7.73 30.92 5.02
N ARG A 166 7.14 31.09 6.20
CA ARG A 166 6.01 30.29 6.67
C ARG A 166 4.77 30.52 5.80
N ARG A 167 4.48 31.77 5.43
CA ARG A 167 3.35 32.12 4.58
C ARG A 167 3.51 31.57 3.15
N ILE A 168 4.72 31.62 2.59
CA ILE A 168 5.03 31.02 1.29
C ILE A 168 4.79 29.51 1.35
N LEU A 169 5.33 28.83 2.39
CA LEU A 169 5.15 27.39 2.57
C LEU A 169 3.67 27.00 2.65
N THR A 170 2.89 27.66 3.51
CA THR A 170 1.50 27.25 3.80
C THR A 170 0.50 27.67 2.73
N SER A 171 0.73 28.82 2.05
CA SER A 171 -0.24 29.38 1.09
C SER A 171 0.06 29.01 -0.38
N VAL A 172 1.31 28.60 -0.67
CA VAL A 172 1.73 28.31 -2.04
C VAL A 172 2.32 26.91 -2.16
N GLU A 173 3.42 26.63 -1.43
CA GLU A 173 4.19 25.41 -1.64
C GLU A 173 3.42 24.15 -1.22
N LEU A 174 2.82 24.12 -0.03
CA LEU A 174 2.02 22.96 0.45
C LEU A 174 0.78 22.70 -0.43
N PRO A 175 -0.06 23.69 -0.76
CA PRO A 175 -1.18 23.46 -1.68
C PRO A 175 -0.73 22.95 -3.06
N SER A 176 0.35 23.50 -3.61
CA SER A 176 0.89 23.06 -4.91
C SER A 176 1.49 21.65 -4.85
N ALA A 177 1.97 21.19 -3.68
CA ALA A 177 2.52 19.87 -3.48
C ALA A 177 1.46 18.78 -3.28
N LEU A 178 0.19 19.13 -2.99
CA LEU A 178 -0.87 18.16 -2.70
C LEU A 178 -1.04 17.08 -3.79
N PRO A 179 -1.04 17.39 -5.11
CA PRO A 179 -1.16 16.36 -6.14
C PRO A 179 -0.04 15.31 -6.06
N ASN A 180 1.19 15.75 -5.80
CA ASN A 180 2.34 14.86 -5.67
C ASN A 180 2.28 14.05 -4.37
N LEU A 181 1.86 14.66 -3.27
CA LEU A 181 1.62 13.96 -2.00
C LEU A 181 0.59 12.84 -2.20
N PHE A 182 -0.54 13.10 -2.85
CA PHE A 182 -1.54 12.08 -3.14
C PHE A 182 -1.02 11.00 -4.09
N SER A 183 -0.18 11.34 -5.04
CA SER A 183 0.49 10.36 -5.89
C SER A 183 1.39 9.42 -5.07
N GLY A 184 2.20 9.98 -4.17
CA GLY A 184 3.02 9.22 -3.23
C GLY A 184 2.18 8.38 -2.26
N ALA A 185 1.07 8.93 -1.74
CA ALA A 185 0.15 8.24 -0.84
C ALA A 185 -0.55 7.05 -1.52
N LYS A 186 -0.94 7.16 -2.79
CA LYS A 186 -1.51 6.04 -3.56
C LYS A 186 -0.51 4.90 -3.77
N ILE A 187 0.74 5.23 -4.08
CA ILE A 187 1.80 4.22 -4.17
C ILE A 187 2.01 3.57 -2.79
N ALA A 188 2.12 4.38 -1.75
CA ALA A 188 2.35 3.91 -0.39
C ALA A 188 1.25 2.97 0.11
N VAL A 189 -0.03 3.30 -0.09
CA VAL A 189 -1.13 2.47 0.40
C VAL A 189 -1.20 1.11 -0.32
N ALA A 190 -0.81 1.05 -1.59
CA ALA A 190 -0.74 -0.21 -2.32
C ALA A 190 0.34 -1.14 -1.75
N VAL A 191 1.51 -0.60 -1.36
CA VAL A 191 2.58 -1.39 -0.74
C VAL A 191 2.41 -1.59 0.77
N ALA A 192 1.54 -0.82 1.43
CA ALA A 192 1.24 -0.95 2.85
C ALA A 192 0.69 -2.34 3.20
N VAL A 193 -0.17 -2.89 2.34
CA VAL A 193 -0.74 -4.23 2.50
C VAL A 193 0.35 -5.29 2.45
N ILE A 194 1.34 -5.15 1.58
CA ILE A 194 2.52 -6.04 1.51
C ILE A 194 3.31 -5.96 2.83
N GLY A 195 3.49 -4.74 3.35
CA GLY A 195 4.15 -4.52 4.64
C GLY A 195 3.43 -5.18 5.82
N ALA A 196 2.09 -5.14 5.84
CA ALA A 196 1.30 -5.81 6.85
C ALA A 196 1.50 -7.33 6.81
N VAL A 197 1.41 -7.94 5.62
CA VAL A 197 1.64 -9.39 5.45
C VAL A 197 3.01 -9.81 5.96
N PHE A 198 4.08 -9.08 5.62
CA PHE A 198 5.43 -9.38 6.13
C PHE A 198 5.54 -9.19 7.65
N GLY A 199 4.87 -8.19 8.20
CA GLY A 199 4.80 -7.99 9.65
C GLY A 199 4.08 -9.14 10.37
N GLU A 200 2.99 -9.61 9.77
CA GLU A 200 2.20 -10.71 10.30
C GLU A 200 2.94 -12.05 10.23
N TRP A 201 3.74 -12.29 9.20
CA TRP A 201 4.52 -13.54 9.06
C TRP A 201 5.55 -13.74 10.17
N VAL A 202 6.05 -12.67 10.77
CA VAL A 202 7.17 -12.77 11.73
C VAL A 202 6.70 -12.77 13.18
N GLY A 203 5.53 -12.21 13.49
CA GLY A 203 5.21 -12.03 14.90
C GLY A 203 3.73 -11.87 15.22
N ALA A 204 2.83 -12.38 14.35
CA ALA A 204 1.40 -12.32 14.58
C ALA A 204 0.80 -13.65 15.03
N SER A 205 -0.35 -13.55 15.69
CA SER A 205 -1.28 -14.66 15.96
C SER A 205 -2.60 -14.52 15.21
N GLU A 206 -2.78 -13.39 14.49
CA GLU A 206 -3.99 -13.01 13.78
C GLU A 206 -3.60 -12.13 12.58
N GLY A 207 -4.49 -12.05 11.59
CA GLY A 207 -4.32 -11.30 10.36
C GLY A 207 -4.32 -12.18 9.11
N LEU A 208 -4.62 -11.59 7.95
CA LEU A 208 -4.69 -12.34 6.68
C LEU A 208 -3.33 -12.92 6.26
N GLY A 209 -2.22 -12.22 6.53
CA GLY A 209 -0.88 -12.73 6.25
C GLY A 209 -0.53 -13.91 7.17
N TYR A 210 -0.90 -13.84 8.45
CA TYR A 210 -0.77 -14.95 9.37
C TYR A 210 -1.62 -16.15 8.91
N LEU A 211 -2.86 -15.92 8.52
CA LEU A 211 -3.75 -16.96 8.00
C LEU A 211 -3.16 -17.64 6.75
N ILE A 212 -2.62 -16.87 5.81
CA ILE A 212 -1.92 -17.38 4.62
C ILE A 212 -0.77 -18.30 5.01
N LEU A 213 0.05 -17.92 6.01
CA LEU A 213 1.18 -18.74 6.46
C LEU A 213 0.70 -20.06 7.08
N GLN A 214 -0.36 -19.99 7.88
CA GLN A 214 -0.96 -21.16 8.53
C GLN A 214 -1.60 -22.11 7.51
N ASP A 215 -2.38 -21.56 6.57
CA ASP A 215 -3.07 -22.33 5.53
C ASP A 215 -2.07 -22.98 4.56
N ASN A 216 -0.97 -22.29 4.25
CA ASN A 216 0.11 -22.87 3.45
C ASN A 216 0.74 -24.10 4.12
N ALA A 217 0.95 -24.04 5.44
CA ALA A 217 1.49 -25.18 6.19
C ALA A 217 0.51 -26.36 6.28
N GLN A 218 -0.80 -26.09 6.19
CA GLN A 218 -1.87 -27.10 6.26
C GLN A 218 -2.36 -27.55 4.88
N LEU A 219 -1.81 -27.00 3.79
CA LEU A 219 -2.22 -27.22 2.39
C LEU A 219 -3.70 -26.86 2.14
N LEU A 220 -4.24 -25.89 2.90
CA LEU A 220 -5.58 -25.31 2.70
C LEU A 220 -5.53 -24.23 1.62
N THR A 221 -5.21 -24.62 0.40
CA THR A 221 -4.92 -23.72 -0.72
C THR A 221 -6.10 -22.85 -1.10
N ASP A 222 -7.32 -23.35 -1.01
CA ASP A 222 -8.54 -22.61 -1.34
C ASP A 222 -8.70 -21.38 -0.44
N ARG A 223 -8.49 -21.54 0.89
CA ARG A 223 -8.57 -20.47 1.86
C ARG A 223 -7.38 -19.52 1.76
N LEU A 224 -6.19 -20.04 1.45
CA LEU A 224 -5.02 -19.21 1.16
C LEU A 224 -5.31 -18.27 -0.02
N PHE A 225 -5.87 -18.78 -1.14
CA PHE A 225 -6.24 -17.94 -2.28
C PHE A 225 -7.37 -16.97 -1.95
N ALA A 226 -8.33 -17.36 -1.12
CA ALA A 226 -9.37 -16.47 -0.62
C ALA A 226 -8.79 -15.31 0.21
N ALA A 227 -7.82 -15.57 1.08
CA ALA A 227 -7.12 -14.55 1.85
C ALA A 227 -6.31 -13.59 0.95
N VAL A 228 -5.59 -14.09 -0.06
CA VAL A 228 -4.88 -13.28 -1.06
C VAL A 228 -5.85 -12.42 -1.86
N PHE A 229 -7.02 -12.95 -2.23
CA PHE A 229 -8.06 -12.18 -2.90
C PHE A 229 -8.55 -11.02 -2.02
N LEU A 230 -8.83 -11.28 -0.73
CA LEU A 230 -9.24 -10.23 0.22
C LEU A 230 -8.17 -9.15 0.41
N LEU A 231 -6.88 -9.51 0.49
CA LEU A 231 -5.78 -8.54 0.52
C LEU A 231 -5.76 -7.67 -0.73
N SER A 232 -6.00 -8.26 -1.91
CA SER A 232 -6.07 -7.52 -3.17
C SER A 232 -7.25 -6.55 -3.21
N VAL A 233 -8.43 -6.99 -2.76
CA VAL A 233 -9.62 -6.14 -2.63
C VAL A 233 -9.36 -5.02 -1.63
N MET A 234 -8.76 -5.30 -0.48
CA MET A 234 -8.40 -4.31 0.53
C MET A 234 -7.47 -3.24 -0.05
N ALA A 235 -6.41 -3.64 -0.78
CA ALA A 235 -5.49 -2.70 -1.42
C ALA A 235 -6.22 -1.80 -2.44
N MET A 236 -7.10 -2.38 -3.27
CA MET A 236 -7.89 -1.62 -4.24
C MET A 236 -8.86 -0.63 -3.57
N LEU A 237 -9.54 -1.05 -2.50
CA LEU A 237 -10.46 -0.18 -1.75
C LEU A 237 -9.73 0.97 -1.08
N LEU A 238 -8.58 0.71 -0.46
CA LEU A 238 -7.76 1.75 0.16
C LEU A 238 -7.19 2.72 -0.88
N PHE A 239 -6.72 2.23 -2.03
CA PHE A 239 -6.30 3.07 -3.14
C PHE A 239 -7.44 3.95 -3.66
N GLY A 240 -8.63 3.36 -3.82
CA GLY A 240 -9.86 4.07 -4.20
C GLY A 240 -10.24 5.15 -3.18
N ALA A 241 -10.15 4.84 -1.88
CA ALA A 241 -10.42 5.81 -0.81
C ALA A 241 -9.45 7.01 -0.86
N ILE A 242 -8.14 6.77 -1.02
CA ILE A 242 -7.15 7.85 -1.19
C ILE A 242 -7.45 8.67 -2.45
N SER A 243 -7.81 8.04 -3.57
CA SER A 243 -8.16 8.72 -4.81
C SER A 243 -9.42 9.58 -4.66
N LEU A 244 -10.38 9.11 -3.88
CA LEU A 244 -11.60 9.85 -3.57
C LEU A 244 -11.30 11.07 -2.68
N ILE A 245 -10.48 10.90 -1.64
CA ILE A 245 -10.04 11.99 -0.76
C ILE A 245 -9.30 13.05 -1.58
N GLU A 246 -8.38 12.64 -2.49
CA GLU A 246 -7.70 13.57 -3.41
C GLU A 246 -8.68 14.41 -4.21
N LYS A 247 -9.68 13.77 -4.84
CA LYS A 247 -10.69 14.46 -5.65
C LYS A 247 -11.48 15.52 -4.87
N PHE A 248 -11.77 15.24 -3.60
CA PHE A 248 -12.48 16.21 -2.74
C PHE A 248 -11.56 17.30 -2.20
N THR A 249 -10.27 17.01 -2.01
CA THR A 249 -9.29 17.96 -1.47
C THR A 249 -8.79 18.90 -2.56
N ILE A 250 -8.50 18.40 -3.78
CA ILE A 250 -7.96 19.17 -4.89
C ILE A 250 -9.10 19.58 -5.84
N ARG A 251 -9.85 20.61 -5.45
CA ARG A 251 -11.00 21.11 -6.24
C ARG A 251 -10.62 22.07 -7.37
N TRP A 252 -9.38 22.52 -7.42
CA TRP A 252 -8.90 23.55 -8.38
C TRP A 252 -8.20 22.98 -9.62
N ARG A 253 -8.26 21.69 -9.83
CA ARG A 253 -7.63 20.99 -10.97
C ARG A 253 -8.67 20.70 -12.06
#